data_05ae0fe6d4e326ebf89de7c103dd9efb
#
_entry.id   05ae0fe6d4e326ebf89de7c103dd9efb
#
_cell.length_a   1.000
_cell.length_b   1.000
_cell.length_c   1.000
_cell.angle_alpha   90.00
_cell.angle_beta   90.00
_cell.angle_gamma   90.00
#
_symmetry.space_group_name_H-M   'P 1'
#
loop_
_entity.id
_entity.type
_entity.pdbx_description
1 polymer ?
#
loop_
_entity_poly.entity_id
_entity_poly.type
_entity_poly.pdbx_seq_one_letter_code
_entity_poly.pdbx_strand_id
1 'polypeptide(L)'
;MIKILKSIIKKILKRTNWRLKKIYKNKAYISKQPNLELVKAILSCNGIIHMGGHRGQEAPIYDWFNKKTIWVEANPNILDDLIDNVGLYTNQIVIHALLSDKDKEIVEFNLSSNDGASSSLFKFGKDDLHSAVKMRSSIKLETTKLDS
;
A
#
# COMPACT_ATOMS: atom_id res chain seq x y z
N MET A 1 -23.88 -20.59 20.28
CA MET A 1 -22.53 -21.12 20.52
C MET A 1 -21.44 -20.40 19.71
N ILE A 2 -21.52 -20.30 18.38
CA ILE A 2 -20.50 -19.70 17.49
C ILE A 2 -20.23 -18.20 17.78
N LYS A 3 -21.25 -17.39 18.13
CA LYS A 3 -21.06 -15.95 18.43
C LYS A 3 -20.27 -15.72 19.73
N ILE A 4 -20.48 -16.57 20.74
CA ILE A 4 -19.78 -16.48 22.04
C ILE A 4 -18.32 -16.85 21.86
N LEU A 5 -18.02 -17.93 21.11
CA LEU A 5 -16.67 -18.36 20.80
C LEU A 5 -15.87 -17.29 20.03
N LYS A 6 -16.49 -16.63 19.04
CA LYS A 6 -15.89 -15.51 18.32
C LYS A 6 -15.57 -14.32 19.22
N SER A 7 -16.41 -14.05 20.23
CA SER A 7 -16.20 -12.97 21.21
C SER A 7 -15.01 -13.29 22.14
N ILE A 8 -14.91 -14.52 22.60
CA ILE A 8 -13.80 -14.98 23.45
C ILE A 8 -12.47 -14.94 22.69
N ILE A 9 -12.46 -15.45 21.46
CA ILE A 9 -11.27 -15.42 20.60
C ILE A 9 -10.82 -13.98 20.34
N LYS A 10 -11.74 -13.04 20.06
CA LYS A 10 -11.41 -11.61 19.92
C LYS A 10 -10.79 -11.01 21.19
N LYS A 11 -11.29 -11.39 22.39
CA LYS A 11 -10.74 -10.93 23.68
C LYS A 11 -9.34 -11.46 23.93
N ILE A 12 -9.08 -12.74 23.63
CA ILE A 12 -7.76 -13.38 23.78
C ILE A 12 -6.76 -12.71 22.83
N LEU A 13 -7.12 -12.53 21.55
CA LEU A 13 -6.27 -11.92 20.54
C LEU A 13 -5.94 -10.45 20.83
N LYS A 14 -6.89 -9.70 21.43
CA LYS A 14 -6.64 -8.33 21.91
C LYS A 14 -5.62 -8.28 23.05
N ARG A 15 -5.58 -9.32 23.90
CA ARG A 15 -4.66 -9.42 25.05
C ARG A 15 -3.25 -9.83 24.65
N THR A 16 -3.10 -10.56 23.54
CA THR A 16 -1.82 -11.08 23.05
C THR A 16 -1.22 -10.25 21.91
N ASN A 17 -1.81 -9.08 21.61
CA ASN A 17 -1.45 -8.24 20.45
C ASN A 17 -1.53 -8.98 19.10
N TRP A 18 -2.19 -10.12 19.05
CA TRP A 18 -2.48 -10.87 17.83
C TRP A 18 -3.72 -10.31 17.17
N ARG A 19 -3.57 -9.59 16.07
CA ARG A 19 -4.69 -9.22 15.21
C ARG A 19 -4.95 -10.36 14.22
N LEU A 20 -6.11 -11.01 14.31
CA LEU A 20 -6.62 -11.82 13.21
C LEU A 20 -6.90 -10.86 12.05
N LYS A 21 -5.95 -10.69 11.14
CA LYS A 21 -6.22 -10.03 9.88
C LYS A 21 -7.30 -10.83 9.16
N LYS A 22 -8.34 -10.14 8.75
CA LYS A 22 -9.27 -10.64 7.77
C LYS A 22 -8.44 -10.89 6.51
N ILE A 23 -8.06 -12.15 6.27
CA ILE A 23 -7.46 -12.53 5.00
C ILE A 23 -8.52 -12.18 3.97
N TYR A 24 -8.31 -11.10 3.25
CA TYR A 24 -9.16 -10.74 2.13
C TYR A 24 -9.04 -11.90 1.14
N LYS A 25 -10.10 -12.70 1.06
CA LYS A 25 -10.30 -13.64 -0.02
C LYS A 25 -10.61 -12.85 -1.30
N ASN A 26 -9.64 -12.11 -1.78
CA ASN A 26 -9.68 -11.57 -3.12
C ASN A 26 -9.37 -12.72 -4.06
N LYS A 27 -10.40 -13.44 -4.46
CA LYS A 27 -10.33 -14.52 -5.47
C LYS A 27 -9.62 -14.09 -6.76
N ALA A 28 -9.54 -12.79 -7.03
CA ALA A 28 -8.88 -12.23 -8.20
C ALA A 28 -7.33 -12.35 -8.15
N TYR A 29 -6.73 -12.40 -6.96
CA TYR A 29 -5.26 -12.49 -6.84
C TYR A 29 -4.72 -13.92 -6.95
N ILE A 30 -5.55 -14.94 -6.68
CA ILE A 30 -5.11 -16.34 -6.68
C ILE A 30 -5.10 -16.94 -8.10
N SER A 31 -5.76 -16.31 -9.08
CA SER A 31 -5.89 -16.86 -10.44
C SER A 31 -4.78 -16.44 -11.41
N LYS A 32 -3.93 -15.49 -11.06
CA LYS A 32 -2.78 -15.14 -11.89
C LYS A 32 -1.57 -15.97 -11.44
N GLN A 33 -1.02 -16.74 -12.36
CA GLN A 33 0.29 -17.35 -12.15
C GLN A 33 1.28 -16.25 -11.72
N PRO A 34 2.15 -16.51 -10.74
CA PRO A 34 3.14 -15.53 -10.33
C PRO A 34 3.93 -15.10 -11.57
N ASN A 35 4.04 -13.78 -11.77
CA ASN A 35 4.85 -13.23 -12.85
C ASN A 35 6.31 -13.65 -12.60
N LEU A 36 6.79 -14.61 -13.36
CA LEU A 36 8.13 -15.18 -13.20
C LEU A 36 9.22 -14.12 -13.28
N GLU A 37 9.03 -13.10 -14.12
CA GLU A 37 9.99 -11.99 -14.26
C GLU A 37 10.02 -11.13 -12.99
N LEU A 38 8.87 -10.87 -12.38
CA LEU A 38 8.81 -10.18 -11.09
C LEU A 38 9.53 -10.98 -10.00
N VAL A 39 9.29 -12.30 -9.94
CA VAL A 39 9.98 -13.17 -8.97
C VAL A 39 11.48 -13.17 -9.18
N LYS A 40 11.96 -13.25 -10.42
CA LYS A 40 13.38 -13.16 -10.75
C LYS A 40 13.97 -11.80 -10.35
N ALA A 41 13.26 -10.69 -10.61
CA ALA A 41 13.69 -9.36 -10.22
C ALA A 41 13.81 -9.24 -8.69
N ILE A 42 12.81 -9.72 -7.94
CA ILE A 42 12.84 -9.75 -6.48
C ILE A 42 14.04 -10.58 -5.98
N LEU A 43 14.31 -11.73 -6.57
CA LEU A 43 15.43 -12.58 -6.16
C LEU A 43 16.79 -11.92 -6.42
N SER A 44 16.93 -11.19 -7.52
CA SER A 44 18.21 -10.59 -7.96
C SER A 44 18.54 -9.26 -7.27
N CYS A 45 17.56 -8.55 -6.68
CA CYS A 45 17.81 -7.26 -6.05
C CYS A 45 18.24 -7.42 -4.57
N ASN A 46 18.98 -6.42 -4.05
CA ASN A 46 19.38 -6.35 -2.63
C ASN A 46 18.32 -5.72 -1.73
N GLY A 47 17.41 -4.93 -2.29
CA GLY A 47 16.33 -4.26 -1.59
C GLY A 47 15.29 -3.72 -2.58
N ILE A 48 14.17 -3.25 -2.07
CA ILE A 48 13.03 -2.78 -2.85
C ILE A 48 12.64 -1.38 -2.38
N ILE A 49 12.39 -0.49 -3.32
CA ILE A 49 11.65 0.76 -3.08
C ILE A 49 10.31 0.62 -3.78
N HIS A 50 9.23 0.57 -3.00
CA HIS A 50 7.86 0.46 -3.52
C HIS A 50 7.18 1.82 -3.48
N MET A 51 7.07 2.47 -4.61
CA MET A 51 6.41 3.76 -4.76
C MET A 51 4.92 3.58 -5.02
N GLY A 52 4.07 4.29 -4.25
CA GLY A 52 2.62 4.08 -4.25
C GLY A 52 2.24 2.83 -3.46
N GLY A 53 2.66 2.78 -2.19
CA GLY A 53 2.54 1.60 -1.33
C GLY A 53 1.10 1.19 -1.02
N HIS A 54 0.14 2.10 -1.18
CA HIS A 54 -1.27 1.91 -0.86
C HIS A 54 -1.42 1.26 0.54
N ARG A 55 -1.90 0.02 0.65
CA ARG A 55 -2.04 -0.72 1.91
C ARG A 55 -0.97 -1.80 2.11
N GLY A 56 0.09 -1.82 1.31
CA GLY A 56 1.18 -2.80 1.47
C GLY A 56 0.79 -4.25 1.20
N GLN A 57 -0.03 -4.49 0.18
CA GLN A 57 -0.55 -5.83 -0.12
C GLN A 57 0.57 -6.82 -0.47
N GLU A 58 1.67 -6.35 -1.00
CA GLU A 58 2.84 -7.12 -1.41
C GLU A 58 3.84 -7.36 -0.25
N ALA A 59 3.64 -6.73 0.91
CA ALA A 59 4.56 -6.84 2.05
C ALA A 59 4.86 -8.29 2.46
N PRO A 60 3.88 -9.23 2.47
CA PRO A 60 4.16 -10.64 2.78
C PRO A 60 5.11 -11.30 1.78
N ILE A 61 5.05 -10.91 0.49
CA ILE A 61 5.93 -11.47 -0.55
C ILE A 61 7.36 -10.98 -0.34
N TYR A 62 7.53 -9.68 -0.09
CA TYR A 62 8.86 -9.10 0.13
C TYR A 62 9.52 -9.64 1.40
N ASP A 63 8.74 -9.87 2.45
CA ASP A 63 9.21 -10.53 3.67
C ASP A 63 9.59 -11.98 3.43
N TRP A 64 8.78 -12.74 2.68
CA TRP A 64 9.07 -14.11 2.31
C TRP A 64 10.44 -14.26 1.61
N PHE A 65 10.78 -13.30 0.75
CA PHE A 65 12.10 -13.25 0.09
C PHE A 65 13.16 -12.51 0.92
N ASN A 66 12.86 -12.18 2.18
CA ASN A 66 13.75 -11.46 3.11
C ASN A 66 14.33 -10.17 2.49
N LYS A 67 13.49 -9.38 1.81
CA LYS A 67 13.91 -8.13 1.17
C LYS A 67 13.75 -6.95 2.11
N LYS A 68 14.80 -6.16 2.26
CA LYS A 68 14.69 -4.82 2.84
C LYS A 68 13.83 -3.98 1.92
N THR A 69 12.75 -3.39 2.46
CA THR A 69 11.80 -2.66 1.63
C THR A 69 11.49 -1.29 2.23
N ILE A 70 11.54 -0.29 1.37
CA ILE A 70 11.06 1.07 1.66
C ILE A 70 9.75 1.25 0.91
N TRP A 71 8.68 1.53 1.64
CA TRP A 71 7.38 1.86 1.09
C TRP A 71 7.21 3.37 1.09
N VAL A 72 6.85 3.94 -0.06
CA VAL A 72 6.58 5.37 -0.17
C VAL A 72 5.11 5.55 -0.56
N GLU A 73 4.37 6.32 0.23
CA GLU A 73 2.95 6.60 -0.02
C GLU A 73 2.66 8.09 0.20
N ALA A 74 1.95 8.68 -0.75
CA ALA A 74 1.60 10.10 -0.73
C ALA A 74 0.24 10.36 -0.07
N ASN A 75 -0.69 9.41 -0.17
CA ASN A 75 -2.06 9.60 0.31
C ASN A 75 -2.15 9.43 1.84
N PRO A 76 -2.34 10.51 2.61
CA PRO A 76 -2.39 10.44 4.08
C PRO A 76 -3.58 9.61 4.60
N ASN A 77 -4.66 9.47 3.80
CA ASN A 77 -5.86 8.77 4.25
C ASN A 77 -5.70 7.25 4.36
N ILE A 78 -4.67 6.69 3.74
CA ILE A 78 -4.38 5.24 3.76
C ILE A 78 -3.05 4.92 4.45
N LEU A 79 -2.33 5.94 4.89
CA LEU A 79 -1.01 5.80 5.47
C LEU A 79 -1.02 4.94 6.74
N ASP A 80 -2.00 5.14 7.63
CA ASP A 80 -2.13 4.34 8.86
C ASP A 80 -2.35 2.86 8.55
N ASP A 81 -3.19 2.56 7.55
CA ASP A 81 -3.41 1.18 7.09
C ASP A 81 -2.11 0.56 6.54
N LEU A 82 -1.32 1.34 5.79
CA LEU A 82 -0.02 0.90 5.27
C LEU A 82 0.96 0.63 6.42
N ILE A 83 1.09 1.57 7.36
CA ILE A 83 1.97 1.44 8.53
C ILE A 83 1.59 0.21 9.36
N ASP A 84 0.30 0.02 9.65
CA ASP A 84 -0.21 -1.12 10.40
C ASP A 84 0.09 -2.46 9.71
N ASN A 85 -0.01 -2.48 8.37
CA ASN A 85 0.21 -3.69 7.58
C ASN A 85 1.69 -4.03 7.42
N VAL A 86 2.51 -3.04 7.14
CA VAL A 86 3.96 -3.18 6.94
C VAL A 86 4.68 -3.37 8.28
N GLY A 87 4.21 -2.72 9.35
CA GLY A 87 4.78 -2.81 10.70
C GLY A 87 4.83 -4.21 11.33
N LEU A 88 4.26 -5.21 10.64
CA LEU A 88 4.41 -6.62 11.01
C LEU A 88 5.77 -7.22 10.60
N TYR A 89 6.53 -6.52 9.76
CA TYR A 89 7.77 -6.98 9.15
C TYR A 89 8.93 -6.08 9.56
N THR A 90 9.97 -6.66 10.15
CA THR A 90 11.10 -5.90 10.74
C THR A 90 12.06 -5.33 9.71
N ASN A 91 12.02 -5.85 8.47
CA ASN A 91 12.88 -5.45 7.36
C ASN A 91 12.20 -4.47 6.39
N GLN A 92 11.04 -3.93 6.77
CA GLN A 92 10.25 -3.03 5.93
C GLN A 92 9.91 -1.74 6.68
N ILE A 93 10.02 -0.60 6.01
CA ILE A 93 9.71 0.72 6.58
C ILE A 93 8.78 1.49 5.66
N VAL A 94 8.02 2.44 6.22
CA VAL A 94 7.10 3.31 5.49
C VAL A 94 7.59 4.75 5.57
N ILE A 95 7.57 5.43 4.43
CA ILE A 95 7.85 6.87 4.30
C ILE A 95 6.60 7.54 3.71
N HIS A 96 6.08 8.56 4.39
CA HIS A 96 5.04 9.43 3.83
C HIS A 96 5.71 10.50 2.98
N ALA A 97 5.60 10.39 1.66
CA ALA A 97 6.13 11.38 0.73
C ALA A 97 5.39 11.35 -0.61
N LEU A 98 5.25 12.51 -1.22
CA LEU A 98 4.83 12.67 -2.61
C LEU A 98 6.08 12.85 -3.47
N LEU A 99 6.48 11.80 -4.18
CA LEU A 99 7.67 11.83 -5.01
C LEU A 99 7.42 12.61 -6.31
N SER A 100 8.39 13.44 -6.68
CA SER A 100 8.38 14.25 -7.90
C SER A 100 9.82 14.46 -8.40
N ASP A 101 9.97 15.11 -9.54
CA ASP A 101 11.25 15.59 -10.07
C ASP A 101 11.74 16.87 -9.41
N LYS A 102 10.91 17.50 -8.57
CA LYS A 102 11.22 18.74 -7.82
C LYS A 102 10.92 18.59 -6.34
N ASP A 103 11.76 19.20 -5.52
CA ASP A 103 11.59 19.28 -4.09
C ASP A 103 10.77 20.50 -3.67
N LYS A 104 10.04 20.36 -2.56
CA LYS A 104 9.41 21.45 -1.82
C LYS A 104 8.41 22.28 -2.63
N GLU A 105 7.86 21.72 -3.69
CA GLU A 105 6.75 22.34 -4.40
C GLU A 105 5.42 21.92 -3.75
N ILE A 106 4.55 22.89 -3.51
CA ILE A 106 3.19 22.61 -3.05
C ILE A 106 2.31 22.36 -4.27
N VAL A 107 1.81 21.15 -4.40
CA VAL A 107 1.02 20.71 -5.55
C VAL A 107 -0.32 20.12 -5.13
N GLU A 108 -1.28 20.10 -6.06
CA GLU A 108 -2.54 19.41 -5.85
C GLU A 108 -2.38 17.90 -6.13
N PHE A 109 -2.66 17.10 -5.12
CA PHE A 109 -2.72 15.65 -5.23
C PHE A 109 -4.19 15.21 -5.27
N ASN A 110 -4.61 14.57 -6.37
CA ASN A 110 -5.98 14.18 -6.62
C ASN A 110 -6.28 12.81 -6.01
N LEU A 111 -7.33 12.74 -5.19
CA LEU A 111 -7.76 11.53 -4.52
C LEU A 111 -8.82 10.80 -5.36
N SER A 112 -8.59 9.54 -5.67
CA SER A 112 -9.48 8.73 -6.50
C SER A 112 -10.58 8.02 -5.71
N SER A 113 -11.68 7.69 -6.40
CA SER A 113 -12.87 7.08 -5.79
C SER A 113 -12.71 5.60 -5.46
N ASN A 114 -11.68 4.95 -5.96
CA ASN A 114 -11.39 3.53 -5.72
C ASN A 114 -10.47 3.34 -4.50
N ASP A 115 -10.84 3.97 -3.41
CA ASP A 115 -10.13 3.84 -2.13
C ASP A 115 -8.69 4.39 -2.19
N GLY A 116 -8.47 5.37 -3.07
CA GLY A 116 -7.18 6.04 -3.24
C GLY A 116 -6.18 5.31 -4.14
N ALA A 117 -6.50 4.11 -4.64
CA ALA A 117 -5.56 3.27 -5.39
C ALA A 117 -5.08 3.88 -6.72
N SER A 118 -5.81 4.85 -7.26
CA SER A 118 -5.45 5.58 -8.50
C SER A 118 -5.27 7.07 -8.24
N SER A 119 -4.95 7.46 -7.00
CA SER A 119 -4.66 8.86 -6.66
C SER A 119 -3.37 9.32 -7.33
N SER A 120 -3.33 10.56 -7.81
CA SER A 120 -2.24 11.04 -8.66
C SER A 120 -2.13 12.57 -8.65
N LEU A 121 -0.95 13.09 -9.03
CA LEU A 121 -0.75 14.48 -9.41
C LEU A 121 -1.59 14.86 -10.64
N PHE A 122 -1.82 13.91 -11.54
CA PHE A 122 -2.55 14.13 -12.79
C PHE A 122 -4.02 13.76 -12.64
N LYS A 123 -4.88 14.52 -13.31
CA LYS A 123 -6.30 14.14 -13.49
C LYS A 123 -6.40 13.10 -14.60
N PHE A 124 -7.41 12.25 -14.52
CA PHE A 124 -7.70 11.31 -15.62
C PHE A 124 -7.94 12.04 -16.93
N GLY A 125 -7.41 11.51 -18.02
CA GLY A 125 -7.67 11.97 -19.37
C GLY A 125 -9.12 11.67 -19.80
N LYS A 126 -9.56 12.32 -20.87
CA LYS A 126 -10.93 12.11 -21.41
C LYS A 126 -11.15 10.68 -21.94
N ASP A 127 -10.06 10.01 -22.33
CA ASP A 127 -10.06 8.67 -22.95
C ASP A 127 -9.63 7.57 -21.97
N ASP A 128 -9.58 7.86 -20.67
CA ASP A 128 -9.17 6.88 -19.69
C ASP A 128 -10.18 5.73 -19.60
N LEU A 129 -9.69 4.53 -19.87
CA LEU A 129 -10.41 3.25 -19.82
C LEU A 129 -11.04 2.93 -18.43
N HIS A 130 -10.76 3.76 -17.42
CA HIS A 130 -11.28 3.64 -16.06
C HIS A 130 -12.52 4.50 -15.82
N SER A 131 -13.49 4.45 -16.70
CA SER A 131 -14.76 5.24 -16.60
C SER A 131 -15.50 5.07 -15.26
N ALA A 132 -15.20 4.02 -14.49
CA ALA A 132 -15.78 3.77 -13.17
C ALA A 132 -15.01 4.48 -12.03
N VAL A 133 -13.76 4.91 -12.23
CA VAL A 133 -12.94 5.60 -11.23
C VAL A 133 -12.98 7.10 -11.49
N LYS A 134 -13.30 7.88 -10.46
CA LYS A 134 -13.36 9.34 -10.52
C LYS A 134 -12.42 9.96 -9.52
N MET A 135 -11.88 11.14 -9.80
CA MET A 135 -11.26 11.98 -8.79
C MET A 135 -12.39 12.58 -7.92
N ARG A 136 -12.32 12.39 -6.60
CA ARG A 136 -13.35 12.87 -5.64
C ARG A 136 -13.02 14.22 -5.05
N SER A 137 -11.74 14.43 -4.78
CA SER A 137 -11.22 15.63 -4.12
C SER A 137 -9.75 15.79 -4.43
N SER A 138 -9.17 16.92 -4.03
CA SER A 138 -7.73 17.11 -4.03
C SER A 138 -7.27 17.62 -2.67
N ILE A 139 -6.02 17.36 -2.34
CA ILE A 139 -5.32 17.88 -1.18
C ILE A 139 -4.01 18.53 -1.63
N LYS A 140 -3.49 19.48 -0.85
CA LYS A 140 -2.18 20.05 -1.12
C LYS A 140 -1.12 19.26 -0.39
N LEU A 141 -0.10 18.83 -1.11
CA LEU A 141 1.06 18.12 -0.56
C LEU A 141 2.34 18.79 -1.04
N GLU A 142 3.37 18.69 -0.22
CA GLU A 142 4.73 19.08 -0.58
C GLU A 142 5.41 17.93 -1.28
N THR A 143 6.13 18.22 -2.37
CA THR A 143 6.88 17.23 -3.14
C THR A 143 8.27 16.99 -2.56
N THR A 144 8.78 15.79 -2.79
CA THR A 144 10.14 15.37 -2.40
C THR A 144 10.76 14.60 -3.55
N LYS A 145 12.05 14.82 -3.81
CA LYS A 145 12.81 13.96 -4.72
C LYS A 145 13.20 12.66 -4.04
N LEU A 146 13.41 11.61 -4.84
CA LEU A 146 13.86 10.32 -4.32
C LEU A 146 15.30 10.34 -3.81
N ASP A 147 16.10 11.25 -4.33
CA ASP A 147 17.55 11.39 -4.09
C ASP A 147 17.93 12.58 -3.17
N SER A 148 16.93 13.18 -2.53
CA SER A 148 17.14 14.31 -1.60
C SER A 148 17.33 13.86 -0.16
#